data_b922ab79f9f980989182c266d10e0013
#
_entry.id   b922ab79f9f980989182c266d10e0013
#
_cell.length_a   1.000
_cell.length_b   1.000
_cell.length_c   1.000
_cell.angle_alpha   90.00
_cell.angle_beta   90.00
_cell.angle_gamma   90.00
#
_symmetry.space_group_name_H-M   'P 1'
#
loop_
_entity.id
_entity.type
_entity.pdbx_description
1 polymer ?
#
loop_
_entity_poly.entity_id
_entity_poly.type
_entity_poly.pdbx_seq_one_letter_code
_entity_poly.pdbx_strand_id
1 'polypeptide(L)'
;MATKKGVWNLQQVRDKQLQSLWGYASETNLWIWGRNEHGQLGLNQAVPVSVSSPVQLPGTWGQGSGMLGSDRRLSAKNYVLNIKNDGSLWGWGQNNKGQLGIGIALSNRSSPMQIGGGFDWASIGDLHHYAVSTAIKTDGTLCVWGDGDSKQQYGKMIDRSSPVQVPGTTWASSFTGSNHLGAIKTNGELWLWGDNSDGQLGQNDTTDSYFPLQVPGTDWVSVTGSVKCTIATKNAGTLWSWGHNDYGQLGQSTGEPAKVSSPVQVPGTTWTPNISTTNSNILAVKSDGTLCGWGRNWAGNIGDNTIINRSSPTQVPGSTWKYAAVGNYMQSFGIKQDGTLWSWGNNRYGGLAQNSVSPGPGNSGISSPTQIPGTWVGVAGAGTDNGGVALRY
;
A
#
# COMPACT_ATOMS: atom_id res chain seq x y z
N MET A 1 -40.02 25.83 -9.08
CA MET A 1 -39.28 27.08 -9.40
C MET A 1 -37.90 26.68 -9.91
N ALA A 2 -37.58 26.95 -11.16
CA ALA A 2 -36.29 26.63 -11.73
C ALA A 2 -35.24 27.60 -11.16
N THR A 3 -34.25 27.05 -10.45
CA THR A 3 -33.07 27.79 -9.97
C THR A 3 -32.26 28.27 -11.19
N LYS A 4 -32.26 29.60 -11.43
CA LYS A 4 -31.35 30.22 -12.39
C LYS A 4 -29.90 29.82 -12.04
N LYS A 5 -29.19 29.14 -12.95
CA LYS A 5 -27.75 29.00 -12.89
C LYS A 5 -27.14 30.40 -12.91
N GLY A 6 -26.57 30.85 -11.78
CA GLY A 6 -25.96 32.17 -11.69
C GLY A 6 -24.69 32.24 -12.52
N VAL A 7 -24.57 33.29 -13.34
CA VAL A 7 -23.30 33.65 -13.99
C VAL A 7 -22.46 34.38 -12.95
N TRP A 8 -21.29 33.88 -12.64
CA TRP A 8 -20.36 34.47 -11.67
C TRP A 8 -19.30 35.31 -12.40
N ASN A 9 -19.02 36.49 -11.88
CA ASN A 9 -17.88 37.27 -12.38
C ASN A 9 -16.56 36.78 -11.75
N LEU A 10 -15.42 37.13 -12.35
CA LEU A 10 -14.10 36.71 -11.90
C LEU A 10 -13.80 37.07 -10.42
N GLN A 11 -14.33 38.21 -9.96
CA GLN A 11 -14.16 38.65 -8.56
C GLN A 11 -14.93 37.74 -7.61
N GLN A 12 -16.17 37.41 -7.93
CA GLN A 12 -16.99 36.50 -7.12
C GLN A 12 -16.43 35.08 -7.10
N VAL A 13 -15.82 34.61 -8.18
CA VAL A 13 -15.09 33.33 -8.25
C VAL A 13 -13.88 33.36 -7.32
N ARG A 14 -13.06 34.43 -7.40
CA ARG A 14 -11.89 34.62 -6.56
C ARG A 14 -12.25 34.72 -5.08
N ASP A 15 -13.28 35.48 -4.72
CA ASP A 15 -13.69 35.66 -3.32
C ASP A 15 -14.20 34.35 -2.70
N LYS A 16 -14.88 33.51 -3.48
CA LYS A 16 -15.30 32.19 -3.04
C LYS A 16 -14.15 31.18 -2.96
N GLN A 17 -13.14 31.29 -3.81
CA GLN A 17 -11.90 30.52 -3.70
C GLN A 17 -11.12 30.90 -2.41
N LEU A 18 -11.00 32.19 -2.12
CA LEU A 18 -10.34 32.67 -0.90
C LEU A 18 -11.08 32.28 0.38
N GLN A 19 -12.41 32.12 0.30
CA GLN A 19 -13.23 31.65 1.43
C GLN A 19 -13.30 30.12 1.55
N SER A 20 -12.57 29.39 0.70
CA SER A 20 -12.64 27.91 0.61
C SER A 20 -14.07 27.36 0.36
N LEU A 21 -14.98 28.22 -0.10
CA LEU A 21 -16.39 27.85 -0.37
C LEU A 21 -16.58 27.24 -1.76
N TRP A 22 -15.58 27.32 -2.62
CA TRP A 22 -15.45 26.56 -3.85
C TRP A 22 -14.28 25.58 -3.71
N GLY A 23 -14.55 24.48 -3.12
CA GLY A 23 -13.79 23.29 -3.41
C GLY A 23 -14.09 22.88 -4.86
N TYR A 24 -13.29 23.33 -5.83
CA TYR A 24 -13.02 22.42 -6.92
C TYR A 24 -12.41 21.21 -6.24
N ALA A 25 -13.17 20.15 -6.13
CA ALA A 25 -12.56 18.84 -5.97
C ALA A 25 -11.66 18.73 -7.21
N SER A 26 -10.38 19.06 -7.05
CA SER A 26 -9.41 18.93 -8.11
C SER A 26 -9.41 17.46 -8.47
N GLU A 27 -9.93 17.13 -9.65
CA GLU A 27 -9.96 15.76 -10.13
C GLU A 27 -8.53 15.27 -10.14
N THR A 28 -8.25 14.28 -9.32
CA THR A 28 -6.92 13.67 -9.30
C THR A 28 -6.83 12.67 -10.44
N ASN A 29 -5.74 12.75 -11.17
CA ASN A 29 -5.41 11.83 -12.24
C ASN A 29 -4.53 10.71 -11.70
N LEU A 30 -4.80 9.49 -12.13
CA LEU A 30 -3.97 8.33 -11.82
C LEU A 30 -2.85 8.22 -12.85
N TRP A 31 -1.62 8.13 -12.36
CA TRP A 31 -0.42 7.94 -13.16
C TRP A 31 0.23 6.62 -12.80
N ILE A 32 0.70 5.89 -13.81
CA ILE A 32 1.23 4.54 -13.65
C ILE A 32 2.48 4.34 -14.52
N TRP A 33 3.45 3.55 -14.04
CA TRP A 33 4.69 3.23 -14.75
C TRP A 33 5.26 1.89 -14.29
N GLY A 34 6.27 1.39 -14.99
CA GLY A 34 6.96 0.13 -14.71
C GLY A 34 6.56 -0.99 -15.65
N ARG A 35 6.64 -2.22 -15.17
CA ARG A 35 6.37 -3.46 -15.92
C ARG A 35 4.88 -3.66 -16.21
N ASN A 36 4.56 -4.31 -17.36
CA ASN A 36 3.17 -4.53 -17.81
C ASN A 36 2.87 -5.97 -18.31
N GLU A 37 3.53 -6.98 -17.80
CA GLU A 37 3.37 -8.36 -18.27
C GLU A 37 1.98 -8.95 -18.05
N HIS A 38 1.22 -8.41 -17.12
CA HIS A 38 -0.11 -8.88 -16.77
C HIS A 38 -1.23 -7.87 -17.13
N GLY A 39 -0.87 -6.77 -17.83
CA GLY A 39 -1.81 -5.68 -18.09
C GLY A 39 -2.00 -4.72 -16.91
N GLN A 40 -1.13 -4.77 -15.90
CA GLN A 40 -1.25 -3.98 -14.66
C GLN A 40 -1.09 -2.47 -14.85
N LEU A 41 -0.65 -1.99 -16.00
CA LEU A 41 -0.69 -0.57 -16.35
C LEU A 41 -2.10 -0.09 -16.75
N GLY A 42 -3.04 -0.98 -17.03
CA GLY A 42 -4.42 -0.63 -17.35
C GLY A 42 -4.62 0.15 -18.65
N LEU A 43 -3.62 0.22 -19.52
CA LEU A 43 -3.58 1.08 -20.72
C LEU A 43 -4.22 0.42 -21.96
N ASN A 44 -4.91 -0.70 -21.79
CA ASN A 44 -5.50 -1.49 -22.87
C ASN A 44 -4.50 -1.86 -24.00
N GLN A 45 -3.24 -2.05 -23.63
CA GLN A 45 -2.19 -2.41 -24.56
C GLN A 45 -1.88 -3.90 -24.49
N ALA A 46 -1.55 -4.50 -25.63
CA ALA A 46 -1.01 -5.85 -25.65
C ALA A 46 0.35 -5.87 -24.92
N VAL A 47 0.52 -6.88 -24.06
CA VAL A 47 1.76 -7.10 -23.30
C VAL A 47 2.88 -7.65 -24.21
N PRO A 48 4.20 -7.39 -23.92
CA PRO A 48 4.72 -6.70 -22.74
C PRO A 48 5.34 -5.34 -23.08
N VAL A 49 4.81 -4.25 -22.58
CA VAL A 49 5.45 -2.93 -22.69
C VAL A 49 5.70 -2.38 -21.30
N SER A 50 6.97 -2.28 -20.90
CA SER A 50 7.35 -1.54 -19.69
C SER A 50 7.43 -0.04 -19.99
N VAL A 51 7.03 0.78 -19.03
CA VAL A 51 7.04 2.25 -19.15
C VAL A 51 7.92 2.85 -18.06
N SER A 52 8.97 3.57 -18.44
CA SER A 52 9.96 4.15 -17.53
C SER A 52 9.64 5.59 -17.10
N SER A 53 8.52 6.14 -17.54
CA SER A 53 8.01 7.46 -17.16
C SER A 53 6.54 7.33 -16.76
N PRO A 54 6.02 8.19 -15.87
CA PRO A 54 4.60 8.17 -15.52
C PRO A 54 3.72 8.41 -16.76
N VAL A 55 2.72 7.55 -16.96
CA VAL A 55 1.68 7.66 -17.99
C VAL A 55 0.34 7.79 -17.29
N GLN A 56 -0.49 8.74 -17.75
CA GLN A 56 -1.82 8.96 -17.19
C GLN A 56 -2.78 7.86 -17.63
N LEU A 57 -3.48 7.26 -16.66
CA LEU A 57 -4.59 6.35 -16.94
C LEU A 57 -5.85 7.19 -17.20
N PRO A 58 -6.55 6.98 -18.34
CA PRO A 58 -7.78 7.73 -18.63
C PRO A 58 -8.88 7.53 -17.58
N GLY A 59 -9.58 8.60 -17.24
CA GLY A 59 -10.69 8.60 -16.28
C GLY A 59 -10.41 9.37 -14.99
N THR A 60 -11.42 9.54 -14.16
CA THR A 60 -11.36 10.21 -12.85
C THR A 60 -11.19 9.16 -11.75
N TRP A 61 -10.04 9.16 -11.08
CA TRP A 61 -9.59 8.10 -10.19
C TRP A 61 -9.35 8.59 -8.75
N GLY A 62 -10.37 9.01 -8.06
CA GLY A 62 -10.27 9.33 -6.65
C GLY A 62 -9.90 10.79 -6.34
N GLN A 63 -10.17 11.23 -5.12
CA GLN A 63 -9.76 12.54 -4.60
C GLN A 63 -8.50 12.40 -3.75
N GLY A 64 -7.59 13.36 -3.86
CA GLY A 64 -6.22 13.33 -3.37
C GLY A 64 -5.97 13.19 -1.86
N SER A 65 -6.99 12.98 -1.03
CA SER A 65 -6.81 12.80 0.41
C SER A 65 -6.91 11.33 0.88
N GLY A 66 -7.33 10.41 0.02
CA GLY A 66 -7.69 9.04 0.41
C GLY A 66 -6.64 7.97 0.13
N MET A 67 -5.35 8.29 -0.04
CA MET A 67 -4.34 7.26 -0.32
C MET A 67 -3.59 6.73 0.90
N LEU A 68 -3.83 7.27 2.09
CA LEU A 68 -2.89 7.13 3.20
C LEU A 68 -3.58 7.00 4.55
N GLY A 69 -3.08 6.08 5.36
CA GLY A 69 -3.70 5.71 6.63
C GLY A 69 -4.85 4.72 6.46
N SER A 70 -5.92 4.87 7.20
CA SER A 70 -7.10 4.00 7.16
C SER A 70 -7.96 4.16 5.90
N ASP A 71 -7.79 5.25 5.15
CA ASP A 71 -8.60 5.59 3.96
C ASP A 71 -7.86 5.28 2.65
N ARG A 72 -7.36 4.06 2.51
CA ARG A 72 -6.63 3.61 1.32
C ARG A 72 -7.59 3.30 0.18
N ARG A 73 -7.54 4.09 -0.89
CA ARG A 73 -8.37 3.92 -2.10
C ARG A 73 -7.62 3.38 -3.30
N LEU A 74 -6.33 3.14 -3.17
CA LEU A 74 -5.48 2.57 -4.20
C LEU A 74 -4.52 1.59 -3.57
N SER A 75 -4.44 0.41 -4.14
CA SER A 75 -3.41 -0.57 -3.81
C SER A 75 -3.04 -1.35 -5.07
N ALA A 76 -1.76 -1.70 -5.21
CA ALA A 76 -1.23 -2.29 -6.42
C ALA A 76 -0.15 -3.35 -6.15
N LYS A 77 -0.20 -4.43 -6.91
CA LYS A 77 0.84 -5.45 -7.05
C LYS A 77 0.97 -5.89 -8.53
N ASN A 78 0.91 -7.14 -8.90
CA ASN A 78 0.77 -7.55 -10.32
C ASN A 78 -0.64 -7.24 -10.86
N TYR A 79 -1.48 -6.67 -10.03
CA TYR A 79 -2.80 -6.14 -10.32
C TYR A 79 -3.01 -4.87 -9.48
N VAL A 80 -3.92 -4.05 -9.90
CA VAL A 80 -4.28 -2.79 -9.24
C VAL A 80 -5.74 -2.87 -8.83
N LEU A 81 -6.02 -2.41 -7.62
CA LEU A 81 -7.37 -2.08 -7.15
C LEU A 81 -7.46 -0.60 -6.89
N ASN A 82 -8.55 0.02 -7.29
CA ASN A 82 -8.83 1.44 -7.05
C ASN A 82 -10.31 1.67 -6.76
N ILE A 83 -10.61 2.54 -5.80
CA ILE A 83 -11.97 3.01 -5.53
C ILE A 83 -12.13 4.41 -6.12
N LYS A 84 -13.12 4.57 -7.00
CA LYS A 84 -13.48 5.87 -7.56
C LYS A 84 -14.23 6.75 -6.54
N ASN A 85 -14.42 8.03 -6.87
CA ASN A 85 -15.13 8.99 -6.01
C ASN A 85 -16.58 8.61 -5.73
N ASP A 86 -17.21 7.88 -6.66
CA ASP A 86 -18.56 7.36 -6.53
C ASP A 86 -18.68 6.12 -5.62
N GLY A 87 -17.58 5.65 -5.04
CA GLY A 87 -17.53 4.45 -4.21
C GLY A 87 -17.47 3.13 -4.98
N SER A 88 -17.36 3.16 -6.31
CA SER A 88 -17.19 1.94 -7.12
C SER A 88 -15.76 1.42 -7.01
N LEU A 89 -15.61 0.09 -6.84
CA LEU A 89 -14.33 -0.60 -6.79
C LEU A 89 -13.98 -1.13 -8.19
N TRP A 90 -12.74 -0.89 -8.62
CA TRP A 90 -12.22 -1.28 -9.93
C TRP A 90 -10.92 -2.07 -9.78
N GLY A 91 -10.68 -3.03 -10.71
CA GLY A 91 -9.47 -3.84 -10.72
C GLY A 91 -8.99 -4.15 -12.14
N TRP A 92 -7.67 -4.27 -12.31
CA TRP A 92 -7.01 -4.68 -13.55
C TRP A 92 -5.64 -5.28 -13.27
N GLY A 93 -5.05 -5.96 -14.25
CA GLY A 93 -3.79 -6.70 -14.14
C GLY A 93 -4.02 -8.20 -14.01
N GLN A 94 -3.21 -8.86 -13.20
CA GLN A 94 -3.21 -10.30 -12.99
C GLN A 94 -4.51 -10.80 -12.33
N ASN A 95 -5.03 -11.96 -12.81
CA ASN A 95 -6.27 -12.55 -12.28
C ASN A 95 -6.29 -14.09 -12.27
N ASN A 96 -5.16 -14.74 -12.33
CA ASN A 96 -5.08 -16.21 -12.40
C ASN A 96 -5.58 -16.97 -11.16
N LYS A 97 -5.84 -16.26 -10.06
CA LYS A 97 -6.39 -16.76 -8.79
C LYS A 97 -7.71 -16.07 -8.39
N GLY A 98 -8.30 -15.27 -9.28
CA GLY A 98 -9.52 -14.51 -8.99
C GLY A 98 -9.29 -13.23 -8.18
N GLN A 99 -8.05 -12.78 -8.04
CA GLN A 99 -7.67 -11.61 -7.22
C GLN A 99 -8.29 -10.29 -7.67
N LEU A 100 -8.78 -10.18 -8.90
CA LEU A 100 -9.56 -9.03 -9.34
C LEU A 100 -10.99 -9.01 -8.79
N GLY A 101 -11.53 -10.13 -8.30
CA GLY A 101 -12.87 -10.16 -7.71
C GLY A 101 -14.04 -9.98 -8.70
N ILE A 102 -13.82 -10.15 -9.99
CA ILE A 102 -14.79 -9.84 -11.05
C ILE A 102 -15.75 -11.00 -11.38
N GLY A 103 -15.70 -12.10 -10.62
CA GLY A 103 -16.65 -13.23 -10.68
C GLY A 103 -16.60 -14.11 -11.92
N ILE A 104 -15.76 -13.79 -12.90
CA ILE A 104 -15.65 -14.48 -14.19
C ILE A 104 -14.23 -14.98 -14.44
N ALA A 105 -14.01 -15.60 -15.60
CA ALA A 105 -12.77 -16.24 -16.00
C ALA A 105 -11.49 -15.67 -15.39
N LEU A 106 -10.61 -16.56 -14.90
CA LEU A 106 -9.33 -16.26 -14.26
C LEU A 106 -8.29 -15.74 -15.26
N SER A 107 -8.67 -14.78 -16.11
CA SER A 107 -7.81 -14.16 -17.11
C SER A 107 -7.41 -12.73 -16.71
N ASN A 108 -6.16 -12.37 -16.99
CA ASN A 108 -5.64 -11.03 -16.77
C ASN A 108 -6.46 -9.96 -17.51
N ARG A 109 -6.46 -8.76 -16.99
CA ARG A 109 -7.17 -7.60 -17.57
C ARG A 109 -6.20 -6.45 -17.81
N SER A 110 -6.07 -6.02 -19.07
CA SER A 110 -5.27 -4.86 -19.45
C SER A 110 -6.03 -3.54 -19.40
N SER A 111 -7.31 -3.58 -19.01
CA SER A 111 -8.18 -2.41 -18.80
C SER A 111 -8.90 -2.52 -17.46
N PRO A 112 -9.20 -1.41 -16.79
CA PRO A 112 -9.99 -1.39 -15.57
C PRO A 112 -11.36 -2.07 -15.75
N MET A 113 -11.71 -2.96 -14.81
CA MET A 113 -13.01 -3.65 -14.72
C MET A 113 -13.64 -3.33 -13.37
N GLN A 114 -14.94 -3.03 -13.34
CA GLN A 114 -15.66 -2.82 -12.09
C GLN A 114 -15.87 -4.15 -11.34
N ILE A 115 -15.66 -4.12 -10.02
CA ILE A 115 -15.80 -5.27 -9.12
C ILE A 115 -17.15 -5.17 -8.43
N GLY A 116 -18.02 -6.15 -8.68
CA GLY A 116 -19.41 -6.11 -8.23
C GLY A 116 -20.19 -4.94 -8.85
N GLY A 117 -21.43 -4.74 -8.45
CA GLY A 117 -22.29 -3.64 -8.90
C GLY A 117 -22.48 -2.52 -7.85
N GLY A 118 -21.72 -2.56 -6.74
CA GLY A 118 -21.91 -1.64 -5.62
C GLY A 118 -21.11 -0.36 -5.75
N PHE A 119 -21.56 0.68 -5.03
CA PHE A 119 -20.92 1.99 -4.89
C PHE A 119 -20.67 2.29 -3.40
N ASP A 120 -20.43 1.26 -2.61
CA ASP A 120 -20.36 1.30 -1.16
C ASP A 120 -18.96 0.92 -0.61
N TRP A 121 -17.94 0.95 -1.45
CA TRP A 121 -16.57 0.67 -1.03
C TRP A 121 -15.90 1.90 -0.43
N ALA A 122 -15.31 1.73 0.77
CA ALA A 122 -14.65 2.80 1.52
C ALA A 122 -13.12 2.75 1.39
N SER A 123 -12.52 1.56 1.59
CA SER A 123 -11.07 1.41 1.56
C SER A 123 -10.63 0.05 1.01
N ILE A 124 -9.39 -0.02 0.54
CA ILE A 124 -8.72 -1.23 0.07
C ILE A 124 -7.62 -1.57 1.07
N GLY A 125 -7.43 -2.86 1.35
CA GLY A 125 -6.31 -3.32 2.16
C GLY A 125 -4.96 -3.06 1.49
N ASP A 126 -3.92 -2.96 2.31
CA ASP A 126 -2.54 -2.90 1.82
C ASP A 126 -2.16 -4.26 1.20
N LEU A 127 -1.88 -4.29 -0.11
CA LEU A 127 -1.70 -5.54 -0.85
C LEU A 127 -0.22 -5.91 -0.91
N HIS A 128 0.20 -6.90 -0.12
CA HIS A 128 1.55 -7.47 -0.15
C HIS A 128 1.57 -8.93 -0.63
N HIS A 129 0.40 -9.52 -0.89
CA HIS A 129 0.28 -10.84 -1.53
C HIS A 129 0.04 -10.73 -3.04
N TYR A 130 0.56 -11.71 -3.81
CA TYR A 130 0.42 -11.70 -5.28
C TYR A 130 -1.02 -11.95 -5.76
N ALA A 131 -1.88 -12.50 -4.93
CA ALA A 131 -3.15 -13.01 -5.38
C ALA A 131 -4.29 -12.94 -4.35
N VAL A 132 -4.14 -12.26 -3.23
CA VAL A 132 -5.21 -12.06 -2.24
C VAL A 132 -5.52 -10.58 -2.12
N SER A 133 -6.80 -10.28 -2.14
CA SER A 133 -7.34 -8.93 -2.08
C SER A 133 -8.27 -8.77 -0.89
N THR A 134 -8.26 -7.59 -0.28
CA THR A 134 -9.21 -7.17 0.74
C THR A 134 -9.75 -5.78 0.46
N ALA A 135 -11.00 -5.54 0.80
CA ALA A 135 -11.58 -4.20 0.81
C ALA A 135 -12.67 -4.11 1.89
N ILE A 136 -12.91 -2.90 2.35
CA ILE A 136 -13.90 -2.59 3.39
C ILE A 136 -14.97 -1.69 2.79
N LYS A 137 -16.23 -1.99 3.10
CA LYS A 137 -17.39 -1.20 2.72
C LYS A 137 -17.62 -0.04 3.70
N THR A 138 -18.45 0.91 3.30
CA THR A 138 -18.83 2.07 4.13
C THR A 138 -19.57 1.69 5.42
N ASP A 139 -20.18 0.51 5.45
CA ASP A 139 -20.83 -0.04 6.65
C ASP A 139 -19.86 -0.79 7.60
N GLY A 140 -18.55 -0.81 7.27
CA GLY A 140 -17.52 -1.53 8.03
C GLY A 140 -17.44 -3.03 7.72
N THR A 141 -18.10 -3.53 6.69
CA THR A 141 -17.96 -4.92 6.23
C THR A 141 -16.60 -5.13 5.56
N LEU A 142 -15.79 -6.06 6.08
CA LEU A 142 -14.54 -6.52 5.44
C LEU A 142 -14.84 -7.66 4.49
N CYS A 143 -14.34 -7.57 3.26
CA CYS A 143 -14.36 -8.64 2.28
C CYS A 143 -12.95 -9.10 1.91
N VAL A 144 -12.78 -10.40 1.63
CA VAL A 144 -11.54 -11.04 1.19
C VAL A 144 -11.83 -11.93 -0.03
N TRP A 145 -10.90 -11.97 -1.00
CA TRP A 145 -11.02 -12.82 -2.21
C TRP A 145 -9.64 -13.07 -2.83
N GLY A 146 -9.58 -13.95 -3.84
CA GLY A 146 -8.35 -14.37 -4.52
C GLY A 146 -7.89 -15.75 -4.09
N ASP A 147 -6.58 -15.94 -3.98
CA ASP A 147 -5.90 -17.20 -3.72
C ASP A 147 -6.29 -17.87 -2.40
N GLY A 148 -6.81 -19.08 -2.48
CA GLY A 148 -7.19 -19.91 -1.34
C GLY A 148 -6.02 -20.67 -0.70
N ASP A 149 -4.96 -20.95 -1.45
CA ASP A 149 -3.83 -21.73 -0.96
C ASP A 149 -2.98 -20.98 0.08
N SER A 150 -3.11 -19.65 0.13
CA SER A 150 -2.33 -18.76 1.00
C SER A 150 -2.79 -18.71 2.47
N LYS A 151 -3.75 -19.55 2.88
CA LYS A 151 -4.34 -19.59 4.24
C LYS A 151 -5.04 -18.29 4.69
N GLN A 152 -5.13 -17.29 3.83
CA GLN A 152 -5.71 -15.98 4.13
C GLN A 152 -7.24 -15.92 3.95
N GLN A 153 -7.81 -16.90 3.23
CA GLN A 153 -9.26 -16.98 3.02
C GLN A 153 -9.96 -17.41 4.31
N TYR A 154 -10.98 -16.67 4.72
CA TYR A 154 -11.73 -16.97 5.95
C TYR A 154 -12.28 -18.39 5.95
N GLY A 155 -11.81 -19.22 6.87
CA GLY A 155 -12.28 -20.57 7.16
C GLY A 155 -12.09 -21.63 6.08
N LYS A 156 -11.50 -21.33 4.91
CA LYS A 156 -11.33 -22.31 3.81
C LYS A 156 -10.12 -21.98 2.92
N MET A 157 -9.47 -23.05 2.44
CA MET A 157 -8.40 -22.99 1.44
C MET A 157 -8.98 -23.18 0.02
N ILE A 158 -9.74 -22.20 -0.47
CA ILE A 158 -10.32 -22.24 -1.83
C ILE A 158 -10.17 -20.87 -2.50
N ASP A 159 -9.81 -20.88 -3.78
CA ASP A 159 -9.77 -19.66 -4.60
C ASP A 159 -11.15 -19.03 -4.69
N ARG A 160 -11.22 -17.71 -4.59
CA ARG A 160 -12.47 -16.95 -4.68
C ARG A 160 -12.34 -15.84 -5.71
N SER A 161 -13.15 -15.91 -6.74
CA SER A 161 -13.18 -14.90 -7.83
C SER A 161 -14.13 -13.73 -7.55
N SER A 162 -14.78 -13.71 -6.39
CA SER A 162 -15.66 -12.62 -5.94
C SER A 162 -15.43 -12.30 -4.46
N PRO A 163 -15.64 -11.05 -4.02
CA PRO A 163 -15.53 -10.66 -2.62
C PRO A 163 -16.42 -11.52 -1.70
N VAL A 164 -15.85 -12.03 -0.60
CA VAL A 164 -16.54 -12.81 0.44
C VAL A 164 -16.35 -12.13 1.78
N GLN A 165 -17.45 -11.94 2.50
CA GLN A 165 -17.47 -11.27 3.79
C GLN A 165 -16.72 -12.05 4.88
N VAL A 166 -15.86 -11.35 5.61
CA VAL A 166 -15.36 -11.77 6.92
C VAL A 166 -16.39 -11.33 7.97
N PRO A 167 -16.78 -12.17 8.94
CA PRO A 167 -17.79 -11.81 9.94
C PRO A 167 -17.47 -10.51 10.69
N GLY A 168 -18.52 -9.72 10.97
CA GLY A 168 -18.47 -8.42 11.63
C GLY A 168 -18.56 -7.24 10.65
N THR A 169 -18.93 -6.07 11.19
CA THR A 169 -19.19 -4.82 10.45
C THR A 169 -18.51 -3.62 11.07
N THR A 170 -17.47 -3.82 11.87
CA THR A 170 -16.74 -2.75 12.56
C THR A 170 -15.28 -2.64 12.08
N TRP A 171 -14.98 -3.17 10.92
CA TRP A 171 -13.63 -3.13 10.36
C TRP A 171 -13.30 -1.75 9.79
N ALA A 172 -12.12 -1.23 10.14
CA ALA A 172 -11.66 0.10 9.75
C ALA A 172 -10.50 0.07 8.75
N SER A 173 -9.58 -0.90 8.88
CA SER A 173 -8.45 -1.06 7.96
C SER A 173 -8.04 -2.52 7.85
N SER A 174 -7.37 -2.89 6.75
CA SER A 174 -6.85 -4.24 6.53
C SER A 174 -5.56 -4.23 5.72
N PHE A 175 -4.80 -5.34 5.79
CA PHE A 175 -3.66 -5.60 4.92
C PHE A 175 -3.58 -7.08 4.55
N THR A 176 -2.85 -7.40 3.49
CA THR A 176 -2.47 -8.78 3.15
C THR A 176 -0.94 -8.90 3.15
N GLY A 177 -0.35 -9.68 4.06
CA GLY A 177 1.02 -10.15 3.95
C GLY A 177 1.15 -11.25 2.88
N SER A 178 2.28 -11.97 2.79
CA SER A 178 2.39 -13.05 1.80
C SER A 178 1.44 -14.21 2.08
N ASN A 179 1.34 -14.65 3.33
CA ASN A 179 0.48 -15.79 3.71
C ASN A 179 -0.32 -15.52 5.00
N HIS A 180 -0.31 -14.27 5.50
CA HIS A 180 -1.14 -13.86 6.63
C HIS A 180 -1.88 -12.57 6.29
N LEU A 181 -2.95 -12.31 6.98
CA LEU A 181 -3.82 -11.16 6.79
C LEU A 181 -4.15 -10.56 8.14
N GLY A 182 -4.35 -9.25 8.17
CA GLY A 182 -4.76 -8.57 9.38
C GLY A 182 -5.72 -7.42 9.12
N ALA A 183 -6.50 -7.10 10.14
CA ALA A 183 -7.44 -6.01 10.12
C ALA A 183 -7.60 -5.37 11.50
N ILE A 184 -7.84 -4.07 11.52
CA ILE A 184 -8.14 -3.30 12.73
C ILE A 184 -9.61 -2.91 12.70
N LYS A 185 -10.29 -3.08 13.85
CA LYS A 185 -11.65 -2.59 14.05
C LYS A 185 -11.66 -1.12 14.49
N THR A 186 -12.82 -0.49 14.39
CA THR A 186 -13.04 0.91 14.81
C THR A 186 -12.77 1.17 16.29
N ASN A 187 -12.79 0.14 17.13
CA ASN A 187 -12.45 0.22 18.54
C ASN A 187 -10.96 0.04 18.85
N GLY A 188 -10.10 -0.10 17.80
CA GLY A 188 -8.66 -0.28 17.94
C GLY A 188 -8.20 -1.71 18.20
N GLU A 189 -9.08 -2.70 18.13
CA GLU A 189 -8.69 -4.12 18.18
C GLU A 189 -8.00 -4.54 16.88
N LEU A 190 -6.81 -5.16 17.00
CA LEU A 190 -6.09 -5.76 15.88
C LEU A 190 -6.35 -7.28 15.85
N TRP A 191 -6.70 -7.79 14.68
CA TRP A 191 -6.98 -9.20 14.43
C TRP A 191 -6.11 -9.71 13.27
N LEU A 192 -5.49 -10.88 13.44
CA LEU A 192 -4.59 -11.50 12.46
C LEU A 192 -4.99 -12.96 12.23
N TRP A 193 -4.75 -13.46 11.01
CA TRP A 193 -4.95 -14.88 10.64
C TRP A 193 -4.10 -15.25 9.41
N GLY A 194 -3.98 -16.55 9.15
CA GLY A 194 -3.18 -17.13 8.10
C GLY A 194 -2.01 -17.93 8.64
N ASP A 195 -0.89 -17.87 7.92
CA ASP A 195 0.37 -18.52 8.30
C ASP A 195 1.00 -17.87 9.53
N ASN A 196 1.50 -18.70 10.46
CA ASN A 196 2.18 -18.29 11.69
C ASN A 196 3.54 -18.97 11.87
N SER A 197 4.10 -19.58 10.85
CA SER A 197 5.37 -20.35 10.94
C SER A 197 6.58 -19.54 11.46
N ASP A 198 6.52 -18.23 11.37
CA ASP A 198 7.53 -17.29 11.88
C ASP A 198 7.02 -16.42 13.05
N GLY A 199 5.83 -16.71 13.60
CA GLY A 199 5.23 -15.95 14.70
C GLY A 199 4.51 -14.67 14.26
N GLN A 200 4.24 -14.50 12.98
CA GLN A 200 3.68 -13.28 12.38
C GLN A 200 2.26 -12.94 12.85
N LEU A 201 1.53 -13.88 13.48
CA LEU A 201 0.22 -13.61 14.08
C LEU A 201 0.30 -12.98 15.48
N GLY A 202 1.49 -12.95 16.12
CA GLY A 202 1.71 -12.27 17.39
C GLY A 202 1.04 -12.94 18.61
N GLN A 203 0.78 -14.25 18.54
CA GLN A 203 0.06 -15.02 19.56
C GLN A 203 0.96 -15.70 20.59
N ASN A 204 2.27 -15.39 20.60
CA ASN A 204 3.30 -16.04 21.41
C ASN A 204 3.50 -17.53 21.06
N ASP A 205 3.09 -17.92 19.86
CA ASP A 205 3.28 -19.25 19.29
C ASP A 205 3.56 -19.17 17.78
N THR A 206 3.62 -20.33 17.12
CA THR A 206 3.83 -20.43 15.66
C THR A 206 2.73 -21.27 14.97
N THR A 207 1.54 -21.33 15.58
CA THR A 207 0.41 -22.10 15.07
C THR A 207 -0.40 -21.26 14.07
N ASP A 208 -0.65 -21.80 12.88
CA ASP A 208 -1.47 -21.17 11.87
C ASP A 208 -2.94 -21.02 12.31
N SER A 209 -3.63 -20.00 11.84
CA SER A 209 -5.06 -19.83 12.06
C SER A 209 -5.79 -19.44 10.78
N TYR A 210 -6.86 -20.12 10.46
CA TYR A 210 -7.78 -19.77 9.36
C TYR A 210 -8.88 -18.79 9.78
N PHE A 211 -8.89 -18.39 11.04
CA PHE A 211 -9.86 -17.47 11.62
C PHE A 211 -9.13 -16.31 12.31
N PRO A 212 -9.71 -15.11 12.31
CA PRO A 212 -9.12 -13.98 13.02
C PRO A 212 -8.85 -14.28 14.49
N LEU A 213 -7.60 -14.07 14.91
CA LEU A 213 -7.15 -14.09 16.31
C LEU A 213 -6.82 -12.66 16.75
N GLN A 214 -7.30 -12.26 17.92
CA GLN A 214 -7.03 -10.92 18.45
C GLN A 214 -5.60 -10.83 18.97
N VAL A 215 -4.85 -9.82 18.54
CA VAL A 215 -3.57 -9.42 19.15
C VAL A 215 -3.89 -8.60 20.41
N PRO A 216 -3.23 -8.81 21.56
CA PRO A 216 -3.52 -8.08 22.78
C PRO A 216 -3.45 -6.56 22.63
N GLY A 217 -4.44 -5.85 23.20
CA GLY A 217 -4.58 -4.38 23.16
C GLY A 217 -5.71 -3.89 22.26
N THR A 218 -6.14 -2.65 22.52
CA THR A 218 -7.27 -1.99 21.83
C THR A 218 -6.92 -0.56 21.39
N ASP A 219 -5.64 -0.26 21.26
CA ASP A 219 -5.09 1.05 20.90
C ASP A 219 -4.31 1.04 19.57
N TRP A 220 -4.52 0.00 18.77
CA TRP A 220 -3.91 -0.13 17.46
C TRP A 220 -4.55 0.82 16.44
N VAL A 221 -3.71 1.54 15.68
CA VAL A 221 -4.14 2.58 14.70
C VAL A 221 -3.87 2.18 13.26
N SER A 222 -2.72 1.58 13.01
CA SER A 222 -2.31 1.15 11.68
C SER A 222 -1.58 -0.17 11.76
N VAL A 223 -1.76 -0.99 10.74
CA VAL A 223 -1.07 -2.27 10.60
C VAL A 223 -0.70 -2.50 9.14
N THR A 224 0.44 -3.08 8.92
CA THR A 224 0.90 -3.60 7.63
C THR A 224 1.71 -4.87 7.85
N GLY A 225 1.89 -5.67 6.82
CA GLY A 225 2.67 -6.90 6.91
C GLY A 225 3.52 -7.12 5.67
N SER A 226 4.67 -7.72 5.87
CA SER A 226 5.55 -8.16 4.79
C SER A 226 5.33 -9.64 4.47
N VAL A 227 6.35 -10.28 3.90
CA VAL A 227 6.31 -11.71 3.59
C VAL A 227 5.99 -12.55 4.84
N LYS A 228 6.64 -12.24 5.96
CA LYS A 228 6.56 -13.06 7.19
C LYS A 228 6.68 -12.21 8.47
N CYS A 229 6.47 -10.92 8.42
CA CYS A 229 6.43 -10.09 9.63
C CYS A 229 5.24 -9.13 9.60
N THR A 230 4.82 -8.71 10.77
CA THR A 230 3.76 -7.74 10.99
C THR A 230 4.33 -6.52 11.70
N ILE A 231 3.88 -5.34 11.31
CA ILE A 231 4.29 -4.06 11.87
C ILE A 231 3.04 -3.23 12.11
N ALA A 232 2.91 -2.65 13.29
CA ALA A 232 1.73 -1.89 13.68
C ALA A 232 2.09 -0.68 14.54
N THR A 233 1.29 0.38 14.46
CA THR A 233 1.40 1.56 15.33
C THR A 233 0.24 1.63 16.31
N LYS A 234 0.52 2.20 17.48
CA LYS A 234 -0.49 2.52 18.51
C LYS A 234 -0.74 4.03 18.62
N ASN A 235 -1.84 4.41 19.22
CA ASN A 235 -2.25 5.81 19.45
C ASN A 235 -1.16 6.67 20.11
N ALA A 236 -0.34 6.08 20.98
CA ALA A 236 0.77 6.78 21.64
C ALA A 236 1.97 7.10 20.72
N GLY A 237 1.87 6.85 19.40
CA GLY A 237 2.98 7.02 18.46
C GLY A 237 4.08 5.98 18.63
N THR A 238 3.79 4.85 19.24
CA THR A 238 4.72 3.71 19.36
C THR A 238 4.55 2.78 18.17
N LEU A 239 5.67 2.23 17.69
CA LEU A 239 5.75 1.26 16.61
C LEU A 239 6.12 -0.10 17.16
N TRP A 240 5.47 -1.14 16.70
CA TRP A 240 5.64 -2.52 17.15
C TRP A 240 5.86 -3.43 15.95
N SER A 241 6.70 -4.45 16.11
CA SER A 241 7.03 -5.42 15.06
C SER A 241 7.17 -6.83 15.63
N TRP A 242 6.84 -7.85 14.84
CA TRP A 242 6.98 -9.25 15.17
C TRP A 242 6.97 -10.13 13.91
N GLY A 243 7.34 -11.40 14.05
CA GLY A 243 7.53 -12.32 12.95
C GLY A 243 9.00 -12.55 12.63
N HIS A 244 9.33 -12.74 11.38
CA HIS A 244 10.65 -13.06 10.84
C HIS A 244 11.63 -11.87 10.88
N ASN A 245 12.95 -12.12 11.12
CA ASN A 245 13.95 -11.07 11.34
C ASN A 245 15.35 -11.31 10.72
N ASP A 246 15.51 -12.17 9.74
CA ASP A 246 16.84 -12.53 9.17
C ASP A 246 17.62 -11.33 8.59
N TYR A 247 16.95 -10.24 8.28
CA TYR A 247 17.58 -9.03 7.71
C TYR A 247 17.50 -7.81 8.64
N GLY A 248 17.09 -8.01 9.90
CA GLY A 248 16.87 -6.91 10.84
C GLY A 248 15.58 -6.13 10.61
N GLN A 249 14.61 -6.71 9.87
CA GLN A 249 13.36 -6.04 9.52
C GLN A 249 12.45 -5.74 10.70
N LEU A 250 12.68 -6.31 11.88
CA LEU A 250 11.95 -5.93 13.08
C LEU A 250 12.45 -4.62 13.71
N GLY A 251 13.62 -4.12 13.31
CA GLY A 251 14.11 -2.80 13.72
C GLY A 251 14.48 -2.66 15.20
N GLN A 252 14.75 -3.78 15.88
CA GLN A 252 14.95 -3.85 17.34
C GLN A 252 16.42 -3.82 17.76
N SER A 253 17.33 -3.49 16.85
CA SER A 253 18.78 -3.47 17.04
C SER A 253 19.47 -4.84 16.93
N THR A 254 20.73 -4.93 17.28
CA THR A 254 21.57 -6.13 17.04
C THR A 254 21.34 -7.26 18.06
N GLY A 255 21.61 -8.50 17.65
CA GLY A 255 21.53 -9.68 18.53
C GLY A 255 20.15 -10.30 18.63
N GLU A 256 19.24 -9.88 17.78
CA GLU A 256 17.85 -10.33 17.79
C GLU A 256 17.69 -11.78 17.33
N PRO A 257 16.71 -12.50 17.91
CA PRO A 257 16.33 -13.81 17.38
C PRO A 257 15.82 -13.69 15.94
N ALA A 258 16.04 -14.73 15.14
CA ALA A 258 15.55 -14.80 13.76
C ALA A 258 14.01 -14.72 13.64
N LYS A 259 13.29 -14.89 14.74
CA LYS A 259 11.83 -14.86 14.83
C LYS A 259 11.37 -14.31 16.18
N VAL A 260 10.28 -13.54 16.17
CA VAL A 260 9.59 -13.05 17.38
C VAL A 260 8.08 -13.29 17.22
N SER A 261 7.48 -14.07 18.12
CA SER A 261 6.06 -14.47 18.04
C SER A 261 5.10 -13.58 18.83
N SER A 262 5.60 -12.50 19.43
CA SER A 262 4.79 -11.50 20.17
C SER A 262 5.18 -10.09 19.74
N PRO A 263 4.28 -9.10 19.78
CA PRO A 263 4.63 -7.71 19.50
C PRO A 263 5.75 -7.19 20.41
N VAL A 264 6.83 -6.67 19.81
CA VAL A 264 7.94 -5.99 20.50
C VAL A 264 8.07 -4.57 19.96
N GLN A 265 8.28 -3.61 20.87
CA GLN A 265 8.34 -2.20 20.50
C GLN A 265 9.64 -1.88 19.76
N VAL A 266 9.52 -1.22 18.61
CA VAL A 266 10.63 -0.58 17.89
C VAL A 266 11.00 0.71 18.62
N PRO A 267 12.29 1.04 18.83
CA PRO A 267 12.69 2.26 19.52
C PRO A 267 12.07 3.55 18.97
N GLY A 268 11.60 4.42 19.89
CA GLY A 268 10.98 5.71 19.55
C GLY A 268 9.46 5.76 19.80
N THR A 269 8.94 6.97 19.93
CA THR A 269 7.52 7.22 20.31
C THR A 269 6.83 8.27 19.44
N THR A 270 7.42 8.66 18.32
CA THR A 270 6.88 9.71 17.42
C THR A 270 6.47 9.15 16.06
N TRP A 271 6.23 7.85 15.99
CA TRP A 271 5.84 7.19 14.75
C TRP A 271 4.42 7.54 14.33
N THR A 272 4.24 7.88 13.08
CA THR A 272 2.91 8.10 12.49
C THR A 272 2.31 6.78 11.99
N PRO A 273 1.01 6.73 11.63
CA PRO A 273 0.42 5.59 10.92
C PRO A 273 1.00 5.32 9.53
N ASN A 274 1.90 6.20 9.03
CA ASN A 274 2.54 6.05 7.72
C ASN A 274 3.71 5.07 7.79
N ILE A 275 3.38 3.80 7.73
CA ILE A 275 4.31 2.67 7.60
C ILE A 275 4.04 1.94 6.30
N SER A 276 5.10 1.55 5.62
CA SER A 276 5.04 0.69 4.44
C SER A 276 6.14 -0.34 4.47
N THR A 277 5.83 -1.55 4.05
CA THR A 277 6.77 -2.66 4.03
C THR A 277 6.53 -3.55 2.84
N THR A 278 7.59 -4.17 2.33
CA THR A 278 7.51 -5.32 1.43
C THR A 278 8.74 -6.21 1.66
N ASN A 279 8.63 -7.47 1.31
CA ASN A 279 9.68 -8.49 1.34
C ASN A 279 10.59 -8.55 2.59
N SER A 280 11.12 -7.53 3.14
CA SER A 280 11.94 -7.49 4.35
C SER A 280 12.53 -6.10 4.61
N ASN A 281 11.99 -5.05 3.98
CA ASN A 281 12.37 -3.69 4.29
C ASN A 281 11.16 -2.86 4.68
N ILE A 282 11.38 -1.91 5.54
CA ILE A 282 10.36 -1.05 6.12
C ILE A 282 10.74 0.40 5.91
N LEU A 283 9.75 1.22 5.60
CA LEU A 283 9.81 2.67 5.65
C LEU A 283 8.73 3.17 6.62
N ALA A 284 9.09 4.08 7.49
CA ALA A 284 8.16 4.70 8.43
C ALA A 284 8.46 6.18 8.63
N VAL A 285 7.41 7.01 8.71
CA VAL A 285 7.50 8.45 8.88
C VAL A 285 7.20 8.81 10.34
N LYS A 286 8.03 9.70 10.91
CA LYS A 286 7.80 10.29 12.22
C LYS A 286 6.98 11.58 12.12
N SER A 287 6.40 12.01 13.24
CA SER A 287 5.54 13.21 13.31
C SER A 287 6.29 14.53 12.96
N ASP A 288 7.61 14.54 13.10
CA ASP A 288 8.47 15.67 12.71
C ASP A 288 8.82 15.70 11.20
N GLY A 289 8.30 14.75 10.42
CA GLY A 289 8.61 14.62 9.00
C GLY A 289 9.93 13.89 8.71
N THR A 290 10.55 13.26 9.69
CA THR A 290 11.69 12.38 9.47
C THR A 290 11.20 11.05 8.88
N LEU A 291 11.82 10.62 7.77
CA LEU A 291 11.64 9.28 7.21
C LEU A 291 12.76 8.36 7.69
N CYS A 292 12.40 7.20 8.20
CA CYS A 292 13.34 6.15 8.56
C CYS A 292 13.11 4.89 7.74
N GLY A 293 14.21 4.18 7.43
CA GLY A 293 14.18 2.88 6.77
C GLY A 293 15.08 1.86 7.48
N TRP A 294 14.68 0.57 7.43
CA TRP A 294 15.48 -0.54 7.97
C TRP A 294 15.09 -1.86 7.32
N GLY A 295 15.79 -2.94 7.69
CA GLY A 295 15.68 -4.26 7.10
C GLY A 295 16.64 -4.46 5.94
N ARG A 296 16.23 -5.23 4.94
CA ARG A 296 17.01 -5.57 3.75
C ARG A 296 17.27 -4.36 2.85
N ASN A 297 18.54 -4.21 2.37
CA ASN A 297 18.96 -3.02 1.61
C ASN A 297 19.80 -3.31 0.35
N TRP A 298 19.70 -4.45 -0.25
CA TRP A 298 20.60 -4.89 -1.33
C TRP A 298 20.54 -4.04 -2.61
N ALA A 299 19.48 -3.31 -2.82
CA ALA A 299 19.32 -2.41 -3.95
C ALA A 299 19.35 -0.92 -3.55
N GLY A 300 19.77 -0.60 -2.33
CA GLY A 300 19.70 0.77 -1.80
C GLY A 300 18.28 1.23 -1.43
N ASN A 301 17.36 0.27 -1.25
CA ASN A 301 15.94 0.53 -1.05
C ASN A 301 15.59 1.14 0.32
N ILE A 302 16.51 1.16 1.29
CA ILE A 302 16.37 1.98 2.51
C ILE A 302 16.53 3.47 2.18
N GLY A 303 17.42 3.83 1.25
CA GLY A 303 17.62 5.22 0.84
C GLY A 303 18.63 5.98 1.70
N ASP A 304 19.46 5.30 2.47
CA ASP A 304 20.46 5.85 3.37
C ASP A 304 21.85 6.07 2.72
N ASN A 305 21.93 6.15 1.39
CA ASN A 305 23.14 6.22 0.56
C ASN A 305 24.01 4.95 0.63
N THR A 306 23.50 3.86 1.16
CA THR A 306 24.21 2.57 1.24
C THR A 306 23.41 1.42 0.64
N ILE A 307 24.00 0.23 0.58
CA ILE A 307 23.35 -1.04 0.25
C ILE A 307 23.44 -2.03 1.42
N ILE A 308 23.70 -1.53 2.64
CA ILE A 308 23.90 -2.32 3.85
C ILE A 308 22.56 -2.51 4.56
N ASN A 309 22.22 -3.75 4.94
CA ASN A 309 21.04 -4.04 5.76
C ASN A 309 21.11 -3.29 7.09
N ARG A 310 19.97 -2.86 7.60
CA ARG A 310 19.87 -2.14 8.88
C ARG A 310 18.95 -2.88 9.84
N SER A 311 19.45 -3.21 11.02
CA SER A 311 18.64 -3.80 12.10
C SER A 311 18.01 -2.76 13.04
N SER A 312 18.19 -1.48 12.77
CA SER A 312 17.60 -0.35 13.51
C SER A 312 17.09 0.70 12.53
N PRO A 313 16.03 1.45 12.87
CA PRO A 313 15.57 2.57 12.06
C PRO A 313 16.70 3.56 11.75
N THR A 314 17.01 3.74 10.48
CA THR A 314 18.06 4.63 9.96
C THR A 314 17.41 5.74 9.15
N GLN A 315 17.81 6.99 9.38
CA GLN A 315 17.23 8.14 8.70
C GLN A 315 17.55 8.14 7.20
N VAL A 316 16.53 8.32 6.38
CA VAL A 316 16.63 8.64 4.96
C VAL A 316 16.93 10.14 4.83
N PRO A 317 17.92 10.57 4.02
CA PRO A 317 18.24 11.98 3.85
C PRO A 317 17.04 12.85 3.47
N GLY A 318 17.02 14.05 4.06
CA GLY A 318 15.93 15.02 3.89
C GLY A 318 14.96 15.04 5.08
N SER A 319 14.10 16.03 5.05
CA SER A 319 13.07 16.30 6.05
C SER A 319 11.74 16.58 5.36
N THR A 320 10.69 16.82 6.15
CA THR A 320 9.35 17.13 5.63
C THR A 320 8.69 15.98 4.84
N TRP A 321 9.12 14.75 5.06
CA TRP A 321 8.45 13.60 4.49
C TRP A 321 7.04 13.47 5.05
N LYS A 322 6.07 13.31 4.15
CA LYS A 322 4.66 13.17 4.48
C LYS A 322 4.22 11.71 4.36
N TYR A 323 4.73 11.03 3.35
CA TYR A 323 4.36 9.66 3.01
C TYR A 323 5.54 8.88 2.48
N ALA A 324 5.51 7.56 2.70
CA ALA A 324 6.42 6.62 2.07
C ALA A 324 5.67 5.37 1.62
N ALA A 325 6.13 4.77 0.54
CA ALA A 325 5.62 3.52 0.00
C ALA A 325 6.78 2.65 -0.49
N VAL A 326 6.67 1.36 -0.27
CA VAL A 326 7.66 0.36 -0.72
C VAL A 326 7.04 -0.51 -1.80
N GLY A 327 7.74 -0.70 -2.91
CA GLY A 327 7.36 -1.60 -3.98
C GLY A 327 7.98 -3.00 -3.82
N ASN A 328 7.40 -4.00 -4.49
CA ASN A 328 7.76 -5.42 -4.28
C ASN A 328 9.19 -5.80 -4.64
N TYR A 329 9.80 -5.14 -5.58
CA TYR A 329 11.16 -5.45 -6.04
C TYR A 329 12.17 -4.43 -5.54
N MET A 330 12.05 -4.03 -4.27
CA MET A 330 12.98 -3.11 -3.62
C MET A 330 12.99 -1.70 -4.22
N GLN A 331 11.86 -1.23 -4.77
CA GLN A 331 11.63 0.18 -5.02
C GLN A 331 11.09 0.84 -3.75
N SER A 332 11.44 2.10 -3.60
CA SER A 332 10.92 2.94 -2.53
C SER A 332 10.50 4.29 -3.10
N PHE A 333 9.44 4.83 -2.54
CA PHE A 333 8.87 6.12 -2.92
C PHE A 333 8.59 6.95 -1.68
N GLY A 334 8.69 8.25 -1.81
CA GLY A 334 8.32 9.17 -0.74
C GLY A 334 7.74 10.46 -1.30
N ILE A 335 6.73 11.01 -0.63
CA ILE A 335 6.17 12.33 -0.92
C ILE A 335 6.49 13.26 0.25
N LYS A 336 7.01 14.44 -0.06
CA LYS A 336 7.23 15.50 0.92
C LYS A 336 5.99 16.39 1.09
N GLN A 337 5.96 17.21 2.13
CA GLN A 337 4.84 18.12 2.42
C GLN A 337 4.60 19.15 1.31
N ASP A 338 5.62 19.49 0.53
CA ASP A 338 5.54 20.37 -0.64
C ASP A 338 4.94 19.69 -1.90
N GLY A 339 4.56 18.41 -1.80
CA GLY A 339 4.00 17.63 -2.89
C GLY A 339 5.04 17.05 -3.87
N THR A 340 6.34 17.15 -3.58
CA THR A 340 7.36 16.49 -4.41
C THR A 340 7.41 14.99 -4.16
N LEU A 341 7.46 14.21 -5.25
CA LEU A 341 7.60 12.75 -5.24
C LEU A 341 9.06 12.36 -5.49
N TRP A 342 9.56 11.43 -4.72
CA TRP A 342 10.92 10.91 -4.78
C TRP A 342 10.90 9.39 -4.90
N SER A 343 11.86 8.82 -5.62
CA SER A 343 12.03 7.38 -5.80
C SER A 343 13.49 6.96 -5.62
N TRP A 344 13.70 5.74 -5.11
CA TRP A 344 15.01 5.11 -4.95
C TRP A 344 14.87 3.59 -4.87
N GLY A 345 16.00 2.88 -4.82
CA GLY A 345 16.03 1.42 -4.85
C GLY A 345 16.22 0.88 -6.25
N ASN A 346 15.69 -0.29 -6.53
CA ASN A 346 15.84 -1.01 -7.78
C ASN A 346 15.15 -0.28 -8.96
N ASN A 347 15.89 -0.07 -10.08
CA ASN A 347 15.37 0.56 -11.30
C ASN A 347 15.27 -0.41 -12.50
N ARG A 348 15.20 -1.71 -12.26
CA ARG A 348 14.93 -2.66 -13.34
C ARG A 348 13.55 -2.36 -13.94
N TYR A 349 13.42 -2.40 -15.24
CA TYR A 349 12.18 -2.08 -15.98
C TYR A 349 11.65 -0.63 -15.82
N GLY A 350 12.49 0.32 -15.41
CA GLY A 350 12.08 1.72 -15.24
C GLY A 350 11.20 1.98 -14.01
N GLY A 351 11.26 1.11 -13.01
CA GLY A 351 10.40 1.17 -11.81
C GLY A 351 10.50 2.44 -11.01
N LEU A 352 11.57 3.22 -11.14
CA LEU A 352 11.77 4.48 -10.42
C LEU A 352 11.22 5.71 -11.17
N ALA A 353 10.60 5.55 -12.35
CA ALA A 353 10.08 6.66 -13.16
C ALA A 353 11.12 7.76 -13.49
N GLN A 354 12.40 7.39 -13.61
CA GLN A 354 13.52 8.31 -13.86
C GLN A 354 13.85 8.44 -15.37
N ASN A 355 12.91 8.07 -16.25
CA ASN A 355 13.11 8.03 -17.71
C ASN A 355 14.35 7.21 -18.14
N SER A 356 14.72 6.27 -17.31
CA SER A 356 15.87 5.38 -17.51
C SER A 356 15.57 3.98 -17.00
N VAL A 357 16.27 3.00 -17.53
CA VAL A 357 16.26 1.60 -17.05
C VAL A 357 17.69 1.25 -16.69
N SER A 358 17.89 0.60 -15.56
CA SER A 358 19.21 0.06 -15.24
C SER A 358 19.44 -1.22 -16.05
N PRO A 359 20.40 -1.26 -16.99
CA PRO A 359 20.68 -2.45 -17.76
C PRO A 359 21.51 -3.44 -16.92
N GLY A 360 20.94 -4.59 -16.56
CA GLY A 360 21.71 -5.71 -16.07
C GLY A 360 21.06 -6.52 -14.95
N PRO A 361 21.42 -7.81 -14.83
CA PRO A 361 21.12 -8.63 -13.68
C PRO A 361 22.09 -8.24 -12.56
N GLY A 362 21.64 -7.52 -11.56
CA GLY A 362 22.45 -7.14 -10.42
C GLY A 362 21.95 -5.85 -9.78
N ASN A 363 22.37 -5.58 -8.57
CA ASN A 363 21.95 -4.52 -7.65
C ASN A 363 22.22 -3.07 -8.14
N SER A 364 21.94 -2.73 -9.38
CA SER A 364 22.06 -1.38 -9.93
C SER A 364 20.86 -0.52 -9.49
N GLY A 365 20.73 -0.33 -8.19
CA GLY A 365 19.73 0.55 -7.58
C GLY A 365 20.28 1.95 -7.30
N ILE A 366 19.39 2.90 -7.10
CA ILE A 366 19.70 4.24 -6.60
C ILE A 366 19.56 4.21 -5.09
N SER A 367 20.66 4.37 -4.35
CA SER A 367 20.68 4.26 -2.89
C SER A 367 20.25 5.53 -2.15
N SER A 368 19.92 6.59 -2.88
CA SER A 368 19.44 7.87 -2.33
C SER A 368 18.19 8.35 -3.06
N PRO A 369 17.26 9.06 -2.40
CA PRO A 369 16.08 9.61 -3.03
C PRO A 369 16.42 10.52 -4.22
N THR A 370 15.77 10.28 -5.37
CA THR A 370 15.83 11.09 -6.59
C THR A 370 14.42 11.55 -6.95
N GLN A 371 14.26 12.83 -7.27
CA GLN A 371 12.95 13.44 -7.50
C GLN A 371 12.34 13.02 -8.83
N ILE A 372 11.04 12.70 -8.80
CA ILE A 372 10.19 12.54 -9.98
C ILE A 372 9.50 13.89 -10.27
N PRO A 373 9.61 14.45 -11.48
CA PRO A 373 9.03 15.76 -11.79
C PRO A 373 7.51 15.82 -11.57
N GLY A 374 7.03 16.93 -11.03
CA GLY A 374 5.61 17.21 -10.82
C GLY A 374 5.21 17.40 -9.38
N THR A 375 3.94 17.76 -9.14
CA THR A 375 3.32 17.88 -7.81
C THR A 375 2.36 16.73 -7.61
N TRP A 376 2.57 15.95 -6.56
CA TRP A 376 1.90 14.69 -6.31
C TRP A 376 1.19 14.71 -4.96
N VAL A 377 0.08 14.00 -4.86
CA VAL A 377 -0.74 13.97 -3.63
C VAL A 377 -0.78 12.62 -2.96
N GLY A 378 -0.40 11.56 -3.67
CA GLY A 378 -0.33 10.22 -3.12
C GLY A 378 0.51 9.30 -4.00
N VAL A 379 1.11 8.28 -3.40
CA VAL A 379 1.82 7.20 -4.07
C VAL A 379 1.51 5.88 -3.37
N ALA A 380 1.20 4.86 -4.15
CA ALA A 380 1.22 3.49 -3.68
C ALA A 380 2.47 2.82 -4.23
N GLY A 381 3.15 2.06 -3.39
CA GLY A 381 4.17 1.14 -3.84
C GLY A 381 3.49 0.20 -4.82
N ALA A 382 3.75 0.35 -6.10
CA ALA A 382 3.08 -0.45 -7.08
C ALA A 382 3.54 -1.88 -6.95
N GLY A 383 2.61 -2.71 -6.80
CA GLY A 383 2.77 -4.11 -7.08
C GLY A 383 2.88 -4.45 -8.55
N THR A 384 3.18 -3.52 -9.41
CA THR A 384 3.73 -3.90 -10.70
C THR A 384 5.16 -4.35 -10.44
N ASP A 385 5.50 -5.57 -10.77
CA ASP A 385 6.90 -6.01 -10.77
C ASP A 385 7.76 -4.85 -11.32
N ASN A 386 8.42 -4.09 -10.42
CA ASN A 386 9.19 -2.89 -10.76
C ASN A 386 8.39 -1.69 -11.33
N GLY A 387 7.46 -1.11 -10.59
CA GLY A 387 6.75 0.09 -11.02
C GLY A 387 6.18 0.93 -9.89
N GLY A 388 5.45 1.98 -10.21
CA GLY A 388 4.76 2.87 -9.29
C GLY A 388 3.38 3.30 -9.80
N VAL A 389 2.49 3.62 -8.88
CA VAL A 389 1.19 4.24 -9.14
C VAL A 389 1.06 5.46 -8.24
N ALA A 390 0.72 6.60 -8.80
CA ALA A 390 0.60 7.83 -8.03
C ALA A 390 -0.60 8.68 -8.50
N LEU A 391 -1.10 9.50 -7.59
CA LEU A 391 -2.12 10.50 -7.88
C LEU A 391 -1.51 11.89 -8.02
N ARG A 392 -1.96 12.63 -9.02
CA ARG A 392 -1.56 14.00 -9.31
C ARG A 392 -2.81 14.84 -9.58
N TYR A 393 -2.79 16.10 -9.15
CA TYR A 393 -3.79 17.10 -9.54
C TYR A 393 -3.71 17.44 -11.02
#